data_0fe9f0e25db23a1eceb64265c879d4d2
#
_entry.id   0fe9f0e25db23a1eceb64265c879d4d2
#
_cell.length_a   1.000
_cell.length_b   1.000
_cell.length_c   1.000
_cell.angle_alpha   90.00
_cell.angle_beta   90.00
_cell.angle_gamma   90.00
#
_symmetry.space_group_name_H-M   'P 1'
#
loop_
_entity.id
_entity.type
_entity.pdbx_description
1 polymer ?
#
loop_
_entity_poly.entity_id
_entity_poly.type
_entity_poly.pdbx_seq_one_letter_code
_entity_poly.pdbx_strand_id
1 'polypeptide(L)' 'MGGSEAFQVEAVVKEAMANGTFLAELSNGHQLTAFVASPDQRFFAGCKAGDRVKLQLTPYDLSVGRIMVEK' A
#
# COMPACT_ATOMS: atom_id res chain seq x y z
N MET A 1 5.42 -21.09 -12.41
CA MET A 1 5.18 -20.47 -12.27
C MET A 1 5.56 -19.66 -11.61
N GLY A 2 6.07 -19.43 -11.59
CA GLY A 2 6.58 -18.36 -11.10
C GLY A 2 5.77 -17.69 -10.27
N GLY A 3 5.07 -17.89 -10.01
CA GLY A 3 4.31 -17.45 -8.99
C GLY A 3 4.20 -16.04 -8.72
N SER A 4 4.52 -15.24 -9.63
CA SER A 4 4.35 -13.85 -9.39
C SER A 4 2.88 -13.52 -9.46
N GLU A 5 2.22 -13.69 -8.35
CA GLU A 5 0.80 -13.44 -8.27
C GLU A 5 0.47 -12.03 -7.84
N ALA A 6 1.49 -11.22 -7.62
CA ALA A 6 1.29 -9.86 -7.15
C ALA A 6 0.65 -9.01 -8.25
N PHE A 7 -0.22 -8.12 -7.84
CA PHE A 7 -0.85 -7.18 -8.77
C PHE A 7 -0.89 -5.81 -8.12
N GLN A 8 -1.03 -4.79 -8.94
CA GLN A 8 -1.01 -3.40 -8.48
C GLN A 8 -2.41 -2.81 -8.54
N VAL A 9 -2.74 -2.05 -7.50
CA VAL A 9 -4.02 -1.34 -7.44
C VAL A 9 -3.77 0.06 -6.93
N GLU A 10 -4.66 0.97 -7.27
CA GLU A 10 -4.65 2.30 -6.69
C GLU A 10 -5.52 2.33 -5.45
N ALA A 11 -5.07 3.09 -4.46
CA ALA A 11 -5.80 3.25 -3.22
C ALA A 11 -5.67 4.68 -2.74
N VAL A 12 -6.56 5.07 -1.86
CA VAL A 12 -6.54 6.38 -1.21
C VAL A 12 -6.19 6.16 0.24
N VAL A 13 -5.21 6.91 0.74
CA VAL A 13 -4.86 6.84 2.15
C VAL A 13 -5.96 7.50 2.95
N LYS A 14 -6.48 6.79 3.94
CA LYS A 14 -7.54 7.31 4.81
C LYS A 14 -6.98 7.81 6.12
N GLU A 15 -5.94 7.19 6.61
CA GLU A 15 -5.42 7.53 7.92
C GLU A 15 -3.98 7.02 8.05
N ALA A 16 -3.13 7.81 8.69
CA ALA A 16 -1.79 7.34 9.03
C ALA A 16 -1.88 6.65 10.39
N MET A 17 -1.33 5.45 10.44
CA MET A 17 -1.35 4.65 11.65
C MET A 17 0.04 4.55 12.23
N ALA A 18 0.15 3.93 13.40
CA ALA A 18 1.43 3.78 14.08
C ALA A 18 2.37 2.90 13.25
N ASN A 19 3.66 3.03 13.52
CA ASN A 19 4.70 2.16 12.97
C ASN A 19 4.85 2.26 11.46
N GLY A 20 4.54 3.44 10.91
CA GLY A 20 4.76 3.66 9.49
C GLY A 20 3.79 2.94 8.58
N THR A 21 2.64 2.55 9.12
CA THR A 21 1.60 1.96 8.29
C THR A 21 0.48 2.95 8.07
N PHE A 22 -0.39 2.64 7.11
CA PHE A 22 -1.48 3.51 6.71
C PHE A 22 -2.72 2.70 6.45
N LEU A 23 -3.87 3.27 6.77
CA LEU A 23 -5.14 2.69 6.36
C LEU A 23 -5.44 3.22 4.96
N ALA A 24 -5.65 2.31 4.02
CA ALA A 24 -5.92 2.66 2.63
C ALA A 24 -7.23 2.03 2.19
N GLU A 25 -7.88 2.67 1.24
CA GLU A 25 -9.15 2.19 0.72
C GLU A 25 -9.07 2.09 -0.80
N LEU A 26 -9.48 0.95 -1.32
CA LEU A 26 -9.56 0.73 -2.76
C LEU A 26 -10.84 1.35 -3.33
N SER A 27 -10.90 1.45 -4.65
CA SER A 27 -12.05 2.08 -5.30
C SER A 27 -13.36 1.33 -5.05
N ASN A 28 -13.27 0.04 -4.73
CA ASN A 28 -14.47 -0.76 -4.43
C ASN A 28 -14.87 -0.70 -2.96
N GLY A 29 -14.21 0.14 -2.16
CA GLY A 29 -14.54 0.29 -0.75
C GLY A 29 -13.79 -0.65 0.17
N HIS A 30 -12.99 -1.55 -0.37
CA HIS A 30 -12.21 -2.48 0.46
C HIS A 30 -11.10 -1.71 1.17
N GLN A 31 -11.00 -1.88 2.48
CA GLN A 31 -9.96 -1.23 3.28
C GLN A 31 -8.90 -2.23 3.67
N LEU A 32 -7.65 -1.75 3.71
CA LEU A 32 -6.53 -2.62 4.04
C LEU A 32 -5.43 -1.78 4.67
N THR A 33 -4.45 -2.47 5.25
CA THR A 33 -3.28 -1.82 5.82
C THR A 33 -2.20 -1.72 4.75
N ALA A 34 -1.69 -0.51 4.55
CA ALA A 34 -0.60 -0.28 3.60
C ALA A 34 0.68 -0.03 4.37
N PHE A 35 1.78 -0.51 3.82
CA PHE A 35 3.09 -0.35 4.47
C PHE A 35 4.14 -0.06 3.41
N VAL A 36 5.27 0.50 3.87
CA VAL A 36 6.42 0.75 3.00
C VAL A 36 7.50 -0.25 3.37
N ALA A 37 7.97 -1.01 2.39
CA ALA A 37 9.01 -2.00 2.61
C ALA A 37 10.30 -1.30 3.05
N SER A 38 11.07 -2.00 3.88
CA SER A 38 12.25 -1.41 4.49
C SER A 38 13.22 -0.81 3.48
N PRO A 39 13.55 -1.47 2.36
CA PRO A 39 14.47 -0.87 1.41
C PRO A 39 13.96 0.41 0.76
N ASP A 40 12.65 0.60 0.75
CA ASP A 40 12.04 1.75 0.10
C ASP A 40 11.80 2.92 1.04
N GLN A 41 11.98 2.74 2.34
CA GLN A 41 11.62 3.78 3.30
C GLN A 41 12.42 5.04 3.11
N ARG A 42 13.67 4.93 2.67
CA ARG A 42 14.51 6.10 2.46
C ARG A 42 14.02 6.98 1.32
N PHE A 43 13.25 6.41 0.40
CA PHE A 43 12.73 7.15 -0.75
C PHE A 43 11.31 7.63 -0.54
N PHE A 44 10.70 7.28 0.57
CA PHE A 44 9.30 7.55 0.82
C PHE A 44 9.17 8.88 1.57
N ALA A 45 8.50 9.82 0.94
CA ALA A 45 8.33 11.14 1.54
C ALA A 45 7.18 11.20 2.53
N GLY A 46 6.43 10.11 2.63
CA GLY A 46 5.26 10.10 3.49
C GLY A 46 3.99 10.39 2.70
N CYS A 47 2.88 10.12 3.32
CA CYS A 47 1.60 10.48 2.73
C CYS A 47 0.62 10.79 3.84
N LYS A 48 -0.48 11.41 3.45
CA LYS A 48 -1.49 11.86 4.39
C LYS A 48 -2.85 11.46 3.87
N ALA A 49 -3.86 11.62 4.70
CA ALA A 49 -5.22 11.29 4.32
C ALA A 49 -5.59 12.03 3.05
N GLY A 50 -6.15 11.28 2.10
CA GLY A 50 -6.52 11.82 0.81
C GLY A 50 -5.51 11.59 -0.29
N ASP A 51 -4.29 11.23 0.05
CA ASP A 51 -3.27 10.95 -0.96
C ASP A 51 -3.56 9.64 -1.67
N ARG A 52 -3.26 9.62 -2.96
CA ARG A 52 -3.39 8.40 -3.74
C ARG A 52 -2.05 7.69 -3.80
N VAL A 53 -2.08 6.38 -3.64
CA VAL A 53 -0.89 5.56 -3.68
C VAL A 53 -1.17 4.32 -4.51
N LYS A 54 -0.12 3.73 -5.04
CA LYS A 54 -0.21 2.42 -5.67
C LYS A 54 0.24 1.38 -4.69
N LEU A 55 -0.54 0.31 -4.59
CA LEU A 55 -0.24 -0.79 -3.69
C LEU A 55 0.00 -2.04 -4.49
N GLN A 56 0.91 -2.86 -4.00
CA GLN A 56 1.13 -4.19 -4.52
C GLN A 56 0.52 -5.19 -3.56
N LEU A 57 -0.42 -5.98 -4.07
CA LEU A 57 -1.11 -6.98 -3.28
C LEU A 57 -0.90 -8.35 -3.90
N THR A 58 -1.23 -9.38 -3.12
CA THR A 58 -1.31 -10.74 -3.65
C THR A 58 -2.72 -11.27 -3.39
N PRO A 59 -3.19 -12.21 -4.22
CA PRO A 59 -4.51 -12.79 -3.99
C PRO A 59 -4.58 -13.62 -2.72
N TYR A 60 -3.43 -13.93 -2.14
CA TYR A 60 -3.38 -14.73 -0.91
C TYR A 60 -3.66 -13.91 0.33
N ASP A 61 -3.44 -12.61 0.28
CA ASP A 61 -3.67 -11.76 1.43
C ASP A 61 -4.03 -10.35 0.95
N LEU A 62 -5.31 -10.05 0.98
CA LEU A 62 -5.81 -8.76 0.55
C LEU A 62 -5.98 -7.79 1.73
N SER A 63 -5.52 -8.17 2.91
CA SER A 63 -5.63 -7.30 4.07
C SER A 63 -4.41 -6.39 4.24
N VAL A 64 -3.34 -6.65 3.50
CA VAL A 64 -2.15 -5.79 3.53
C VAL A 64 -1.69 -5.53 2.10
N GLY A 65 -1.08 -4.37 1.91
CA GLY A 65 -0.53 -4.00 0.62
C GLY A 65 0.75 -3.22 0.80
N ARG A 66 1.71 -3.42 -0.10
CA ARG A 66 2.96 -2.71 -0.07
C ARG A 66 2.85 -1.46 -0.92
N ILE A 67 3.17 -0.32 -0.34
CA ILE A 67 3.18 0.93 -1.10
C ILE A 67 4.35 0.89 -2.07
N MET A 68 4.07 1.17 -3.33
CA MET A 68 5.08 1.19 -4.36
C MET A 68 5.70 2.58 -4.38
N VAL A 69 6.99 2.63 -4.05
CA VAL A 69 7.72 3.88 -3.94
C VAL A 69 8.56 4.06 -5.19
N GLU A 70 8.44 5.21 -5.81
CA GLU A 70 9.29 5.55 -6.96
C GLU A 70 10.63 6.03 -6.45
N LYS A 71 11.67 5.44 -7.05
CA LYS A 71 13.03 5.75 -6.64
C LYS A 71 13.73 6.66 -7.63
#